data_cd0b556f4e10709fe8070dfdcd7ab2f2
#
_entry.id   cd0b556f4e10709fe8070dfdcd7ab2f2
#
_cell.length_a   1.000
_cell.length_b   1.000
_cell.length_c   1.000
_cell.angle_alpha   90.00
_cell.angle_beta   90.00
_cell.angle_gamma   90.00
#
_symmetry.space_group_name_H-M   'P 1'
#
loop_
_entity.id
_entity.type
_entity.pdbx_description
1 polymer ?
#
loop_
_entity_poly.entity_id
_entity_poly.type
_entity_poly.pdbx_seq_one_letter_code
_entity_poly.pdbx_strand_id
1 'polypeptide(L)'
;AASKTSVRKQFARKALIIAFWLVVWELLDHVVDNRLVLAGPIRTLQALADQVVMPNFWMIVGASFGRIALGFLLSFVVGFLLALVACRVRLFRDFVDPIISLLRTIPVESFIILLLIWVGNQALTVFLAFFIVLPLIYTNMVTGFESVDKQMLEMARVYGLSKWRTFLYVYRPAFMPFLLSSTKISLGMTWKSGIMAEVLATPKPSIGKEMATARTFLDTPDLLAWTVVVMVASVLFEKAFMALLKRANRPLGGFIGKRGE
;
A
#
# COMPACT_ATOMS: atom_id res chain seq x y z
N ALA A 1 -19.91 23.70 -21.96
CA ALA A 1 -19.30 24.77 -21.14
C ALA A 1 -19.54 24.56 -19.62
N ALA A 2 -20.70 24.04 -19.19
CA ALA A 2 -21.05 23.84 -17.77
C ALA A 2 -20.13 22.86 -17.00
N SER A 3 -19.59 21.85 -17.66
CA SER A 3 -18.72 20.83 -17.02
C SER A 3 -17.36 21.37 -16.58
N LYS A 4 -16.71 22.24 -17.37
CA LYS A 4 -15.38 22.79 -17.06
C LYS A 4 -15.41 23.76 -15.88
N THR A 5 -16.49 24.53 -15.72
CA THR A 5 -16.66 25.51 -14.63
C THR A 5 -16.89 24.80 -13.27
N SER A 6 -17.58 23.67 -13.26
CA SER A 6 -17.79 22.85 -12.06
C SER A 6 -16.47 22.20 -11.58
N VAL A 7 -15.67 21.66 -12.48
CA VAL A 7 -14.36 21.06 -12.16
C VAL A 7 -13.39 22.11 -11.60
N ARG A 8 -13.36 23.32 -12.19
CA ARG A 8 -12.51 24.43 -11.73
C ARG A 8 -12.91 24.92 -10.33
N LYS A 9 -14.21 25.03 -10.04
CA LYS A 9 -14.73 25.37 -8.71
C LYS A 9 -14.39 24.31 -7.66
N GLN A 10 -14.50 23.01 -8.01
CA GLN A 10 -14.11 21.92 -7.11
C GLN A 10 -12.62 21.92 -6.81
N PHE A 11 -11.77 22.18 -7.82
CA PHE A 11 -10.33 22.27 -7.63
C PHE A 11 -9.95 23.48 -6.77
N ALA A 12 -10.53 24.66 -7.02
CA ALA A 12 -10.31 25.85 -6.23
C ALA A 12 -10.74 25.65 -4.76
N ARG A 13 -11.87 24.99 -4.52
CA ARG A 13 -12.33 24.67 -3.15
C ARG A 13 -11.35 23.74 -2.43
N LYS A 14 -10.84 22.70 -3.10
CA LYS A 14 -9.85 21.79 -2.52
C LYS A 14 -8.53 22.51 -2.20
N ALA A 15 -8.06 23.37 -3.12
CA ALA A 15 -6.86 24.17 -2.92
C ALA A 15 -7.01 25.14 -1.73
N LEU A 16 -8.16 25.79 -1.60
CA LEU A 16 -8.49 26.66 -0.46
C LEU A 16 -8.48 25.90 0.88
N ILE A 17 -9.05 24.70 0.92
CA ILE A 17 -9.04 23.87 2.13
C ILE A 17 -7.62 23.45 2.50
N ILE A 18 -6.79 23.06 1.53
CA ILE A 18 -5.39 22.71 1.77
C ILE A 18 -4.61 23.95 2.27
N ALA A 19 -4.77 25.09 1.61
CA ALA A 19 -4.13 26.33 2.03
C ALA A 19 -4.54 26.75 3.44
N PHE A 20 -5.82 26.62 3.79
CA PHE A 20 -6.30 26.89 5.14
C PHE A 20 -5.59 26.02 6.18
N TRP A 21 -5.48 24.69 5.96
CA TRP A 21 -4.81 23.81 6.92
C TRP A 21 -3.29 24.06 6.99
N LEU A 22 -2.64 24.43 5.88
CA LEU A 22 -1.23 24.82 5.89
C LEU A 22 -1.00 26.12 6.69
N VAL A 23 -1.90 27.09 6.58
CA VAL A 23 -1.84 28.33 7.38
C VAL A 23 -2.08 28.02 8.86
N VAL A 24 -3.06 27.18 9.18
CA VAL A 24 -3.28 26.76 10.58
C VAL A 24 -2.04 26.06 11.16
N TRP A 25 -1.40 25.20 10.39
CA TRP A 25 -0.19 24.51 10.83
C TRP A 25 0.98 25.49 11.04
N GLU A 26 1.19 26.45 10.12
CA GLU A 26 2.22 27.49 10.27
C GLU A 26 1.94 28.40 11.48
N LEU A 27 0.68 28.76 11.73
CA LEU A 27 0.30 29.54 12.91
C LEU A 27 0.59 28.77 14.20
N LEU A 28 0.31 27.47 14.24
CA LEU A 28 0.63 26.63 15.39
C LEU A 28 2.14 26.58 15.65
N ASP A 29 2.99 26.50 14.61
CA ASP A 29 4.45 26.57 14.75
C ASP A 29 4.88 27.89 15.40
N HIS A 30 4.30 29.02 14.97
CA HIS A 30 4.60 30.33 15.54
C HIS A 30 4.11 30.49 17.00
N VAL A 31 2.96 29.89 17.35
CA VAL A 31 2.41 29.94 18.71
C VAL A 31 3.23 29.09 19.68
N VAL A 32 3.66 27.90 19.24
CA VAL A 32 4.50 27.00 20.04
C VAL A 32 5.91 27.55 20.17
N ASP A 33 6.41 28.23 19.16
CA ASP A 33 7.76 28.85 19.05
C ASP A 33 8.89 27.98 19.61
N ASN A 34 8.74 26.68 19.46
CA ASN A 34 9.72 25.69 19.90
C ASN A 34 10.01 24.68 18.78
N ARG A 35 11.14 24.88 18.12
CA ARG A 35 11.61 24.08 16.99
C ARG A 35 11.75 22.57 17.33
N LEU A 36 11.99 22.23 18.59
CA LEU A 36 12.14 20.85 19.04
C LEU A 36 10.78 20.12 19.11
N VAL A 37 9.70 20.87 19.34
CA VAL A 37 8.36 20.31 19.55
C VAL A 37 7.55 20.27 18.26
N LEU A 38 7.56 21.37 17.50
CA LEU A 38 6.78 21.52 16.28
C LEU A 38 7.61 22.22 15.21
N ALA A 39 7.48 21.80 13.98
CA ALA A 39 8.00 22.49 12.81
C ALA A 39 6.88 22.77 11.81
N GLY A 40 6.78 24.00 11.36
CA GLY A 40 5.81 24.42 10.38
C GLY A 40 6.13 23.93 8.97
N PRO A 41 5.18 24.08 8.03
CA PRO A 41 5.36 23.70 6.62
C PRO A 41 6.59 24.35 5.98
N ILE A 42 6.88 25.61 6.27
CA ILE A 42 8.02 26.32 5.67
C ILE A 42 9.34 25.69 6.10
N ARG A 43 9.53 25.47 7.40
CA ARG A 43 10.74 24.83 7.94
C ARG A 43 10.90 23.39 7.43
N THR A 44 9.79 22.65 7.34
CA THR A 44 9.77 21.29 6.79
C THR A 44 10.19 21.26 5.32
N LEU A 45 9.71 22.21 4.50
CA LEU A 45 10.08 22.32 3.09
C LEU A 45 11.54 22.74 2.90
N GLN A 46 12.08 23.59 3.75
CA GLN A 46 13.50 23.94 3.75
C GLN A 46 14.36 22.72 4.06
N ALA A 47 14.07 22.00 5.14
CA ALA A 47 14.76 20.76 5.48
C ALA A 47 14.67 19.70 4.34
N LEU A 48 13.50 19.59 3.71
CA LEU A 48 13.35 18.71 2.55
C LEU A 48 14.21 19.14 1.37
N ALA A 49 14.29 20.44 1.09
CA ALA A 49 15.14 20.96 0.01
C ALA A 49 16.62 20.66 0.26
N ASP A 50 17.08 20.83 1.50
CA ASP A 50 18.44 20.49 1.92
C ASP A 50 18.74 19.00 1.78
N GLN A 51 17.80 18.14 2.16
CA GLN A 51 17.95 16.67 2.03
C GLN A 51 18.03 16.20 0.58
N VAL A 52 17.18 16.73 -0.31
CA VAL A 52 17.11 16.32 -1.72
C VAL A 52 18.44 16.56 -2.46
N VAL A 53 19.20 17.55 -2.04
CA VAL A 53 20.53 17.89 -2.59
C VAL A 53 21.65 16.98 -2.05
N MET A 54 21.41 16.25 -0.96
CA MET A 54 22.42 15.33 -0.40
C MET A 54 22.73 14.19 -1.35
N PRO A 55 24.03 13.84 -1.57
CA PRO A 55 24.43 12.82 -2.53
C PRO A 55 23.78 11.45 -2.29
N ASN A 56 23.49 11.10 -1.04
CA ASN A 56 22.96 9.79 -0.65
C ASN A 56 21.43 9.74 -0.59
N PHE A 57 20.74 10.87 -0.79
CA PHE A 57 19.27 10.94 -0.66
C PHE A 57 18.55 9.90 -1.50
N TRP A 58 18.84 9.84 -2.79
CA TRP A 58 18.18 8.92 -3.72
C TRP A 58 18.51 7.46 -3.46
N MET A 59 19.71 7.18 -2.95
CA MET A 59 20.09 5.82 -2.54
C MET A 59 19.30 5.39 -1.30
N ILE A 60 19.11 6.27 -0.31
CA ILE A 60 18.32 6.02 0.89
C ILE A 60 16.86 5.74 0.52
N VAL A 61 16.27 6.63 -0.29
CA VAL A 61 14.88 6.48 -0.75
C VAL A 61 14.70 5.20 -1.56
N GLY A 62 15.61 4.92 -2.50
CA GLY A 62 15.56 3.72 -3.34
C GLY A 62 15.70 2.42 -2.55
N ALA A 63 16.56 2.39 -1.54
CA ALA A 63 16.75 1.22 -0.68
C ALA A 63 15.51 0.91 0.16
N SER A 64 14.90 1.91 0.82
CA SER A 64 13.64 1.74 1.55
C SER A 64 12.50 1.35 0.64
N PHE A 65 12.36 2.05 -0.49
CA PHE A 65 11.35 1.74 -1.49
C PHE A 65 11.46 0.27 -1.97
N GLY A 66 12.66 -0.18 -2.29
CA GLY A 66 12.92 -1.55 -2.76
C GLY A 66 12.52 -2.61 -1.74
N ARG A 67 12.89 -2.43 -0.45
CA ARG A 67 12.52 -3.36 0.63
C ARG A 67 11.02 -3.42 0.86
N ILE A 68 10.37 -2.26 0.94
CA ILE A 68 8.92 -2.16 1.18
C ILE A 68 8.14 -2.73 -0.01
N ALA A 69 8.54 -2.38 -1.24
CA ALA A 69 7.91 -2.89 -2.45
C ALA A 69 8.08 -4.41 -2.59
N LEU A 70 9.27 -4.95 -2.27
CA LEU A 70 9.53 -6.38 -2.30
C LEU A 70 8.63 -7.14 -1.31
N GLY A 71 8.53 -6.66 -0.05
CA GLY A 71 7.65 -7.26 0.95
C GLY A 71 6.18 -7.28 0.52
N PHE A 72 5.71 -6.16 -0.05
CA PHE A 72 4.37 -6.08 -0.62
C PHE A 72 4.15 -7.05 -1.79
N LEU A 73 5.05 -7.08 -2.76
CA LEU A 73 4.92 -7.93 -3.94
C LEU A 73 4.92 -9.42 -3.58
N LEU A 74 5.83 -9.83 -2.68
CA LEU A 74 5.84 -11.20 -2.16
C LEU A 74 4.52 -11.54 -1.49
N SER A 75 4.02 -10.67 -0.62
CA SER A 75 2.73 -10.86 0.06
C SER A 75 1.56 -10.92 -0.91
N PHE A 76 1.55 -10.03 -1.91
CA PHE A 76 0.51 -9.99 -2.93
C PHE A 76 0.45 -11.31 -3.72
N VAL A 77 1.60 -11.80 -4.21
CA VAL A 77 1.68 -13.03 -4.99
C VAL A 77 1.35 -14.25 -4.13
N VAL A 78 1.98 -14.37 -2.96
CA VAL A 78 1.77 -15.52 -2.07
C VAL A 78 0.34 -15.55 -1.53
N GLY A 79 -0.21 -14.41 -1.09
CA GLY A 79 -1.58 -14.31 -0.58
C GLY A 79 -2.62 -14.66 -1.64
N PHE A 80 -2.42 -14.20 -2.89
CA PHE A 80 -3.27 -14.55 -4.02
C PHE A 80 -3.22 -16.06 -4.32
N LEU A 81 -2.02 -16.65 -4.37
CA LEU A 81 -1.84 -18.08 -4.66
C LEU A 81 -2.41 -18.95 -3.55
N LEU A 82 -2.16 -18.61 -2.28
CA LEU A 82 -2.74 -19.33 -1.14
C LEU A 82 -4.27 -19.29 -1.17
N ALA A 83 -4.88 -18.13 -1.46
CA ALA A 83 -6.32 -18.03 -1.59
C ALA A 83 -6.87 -18.87 -2.74
N LEU A 84 -6.18 -18.89 -3.89
CA LEU A 84 -6.57 -19.71 -5.04
C LEU A 84 -6.57 -21.21 -4.70
N VAL A 85 -5.57 -21.68 -3.96
CA VAL A 85 -5.48 -23.09 -3.52
C VAL A 85 -6.53 -23.39 -2.45
N ALA A 86 -6.70 -22.50 -1.46
CA ALA A 86 -7.67 -22.65 -0.38
C ALA A 86 -9.11 -22.75 -0.89
N CYS A 87 -9.47 -22.00 -1.94
CA CYS A 87 -10.79 -22.10 -2.55
C CYS A 87 -11.04 -23.40 -3.33
N ARG A 88 -9.97 -24.13 -3.70
CA ARG A 88 -10.08 -25.40 -4.40
C ARG A 88 -9.97 -26.62 -3.49
N VAL A 89 -9.17 -26.52 -2.43
CA VAL A 89 -8.82 -27.63 -1.54
C VAL A 89 -9.22 -27.24 -0.12
N ARG A 90 -10.37 -27.77 0.34
CA ARG A 90 -10.93 -27.46 1.67
C ARG A 90 -9.96 -27.83 2.79
N LEU A 91 -9.33 -28.99 2.72
CA LEU A 91 -8.34 -29.41 3.70
C LEU A 91 -7.18 -28.40 3.83
N PHE A 92 -6.67 -27.88 2.72
CA PHE A 92 -5.61 -26.86 2.72
C PHE A 92 -6.09 -25.58 3.41
N ARG A 93 -7.32 -25.17 3.15
CA ARG A 93 -7.93 -24.02 3.79
C ARG A 93 -8.02 -24.19 5.31
N ASP A 94 -8.47 -25.35 5.77
CA ASP A 94 -8.63 -25.67 7.20
C ASP A 94 -7.28 -25.59 7.95
N PHE A 95 -6.14 -25.81 7.26
CA PHE A 95 -4.79 -25.63 7.82
C PHE A 95 -4.29 -24.17 7.75
N VAL A 96 -4.62 -23.44 6.69
CA VAL A 96 -4.08 -22.09 6.46
C VAL A 96 -4.86 -21.03 7.24
N ASP A 97 -6.19 -21.13 7.33
CA ASP A 97 -7.05 -20.14 7.99
C ASP A 97 -6.66 -19.85 9.46
N PRO A 98 -6.31 -20.86 10.30
CA PRO A 98 -5.83 -20.57 11.65
C PRO A 98 -4.53 -19.76 11.67
N ILE A 99 -3.58 -20.05 10.78
CA ILE A 99 -2.29 -19.33 10.69
C ILE A 99 -2.53 -17.89 10.28
N ILE A 100 -3.37 -17.66 9.27
CA ILE A 100 -3.76 -16.33 8.82
C ILE A 100 -4.46 -15.55 9.95
N SER A 101 -5.32 -16.22 10.70
CA SER A 101 -6.01 -15.61 11.84
C SER A 101 -5.02 -15.21 12.94
N LEU A 102 -4.06 -16.05 13.26
CA LEU A 102 -3.00 -15.74 14.23
C LEU A 102 -2.18 -14.52 13.79
N LEU A 103 -1.74 -14.47 12.53
CA LEU A 103 -0.99 -13.32 12.01
C LEU A 103 -1.73 -11.98 12.13
N ARG A 104 -3.07 -12.00 12.14
CA ARG A 104 -3.90 -10.80 12.30
C ARG A 104 -4.03 -10.33 13.76
N THR A 105 -3.83 -11.22 14.71
CA THR A 105 -4.03 -10.95 16.13
C THR A 105 -2.74 -10.69 16.90
N ILE A 106 -1.60 -11.07 16.34
CA ILE A 106 -0.29 -10.83 16.99
C ILE A 106 -0.02 -9.33 17.06
N PRO A 107 0.31 -8.78 18.24
CA PRO A 107 0.75 -7.40 18.36
C PRO A 107 1.98 -7.14 17.50
N VAL A 108 1.92 -6.09 16.67
CA VAL A 108 2.96 -5.79 15.68
C VAL A 108 4.31 -5.53 16.35
N GLU A 109 4.31 -4.86 17.49
CA GLU A 109 5.51 -4.52 18.27
C GLU A 109 6.25 -5.78 18.74
N SER A 110 5.54 -6.75 19.30
CA SER A 110 6.11 -8.02 19.74
C SER A 110 6.65 -8.83 18.56
N PHE A 111 5.92 -8.78 17.43
CA PHE A 111 6.29 -9.49 16.22
C PHE A 111 7.55 -8.91 15.57
N ILE A 112 7.74 -7.58 15.62
CA ILE A 112 8.96 -6.91 15.16
C ILE A 112 10.18 -7.43 15.92
N ILE A 113 10.10 -7.51 17.27
CA ILE A 113 11.22 -7.98 18.10
C ILE A 113 11.58 -9.42 17.74
N LEU A 114 10.58 -10.28 17.58
CA LEU A 114 10.79 -11.68 17.22
C LEU A 114 11.45 -11.81 15.83
N LEU A 115 10.91 -11.10 14.83
CA LEU A 115 11.49 -11.08 13.49
C LEU A 115 12.90 -10.51 13.47
N LEU A 116 13.20 -9.48 14.27
CA LEU A 116 14.53 -8.89 14.36
C LEU A 116 15.58 -9.92 14.82
N ILE A 117 15.22 -10.78 15.77
CA ILE A 117 16.07 -11.88 16.23
C ILE A 117 16.28 -12.92 15.12
N TRP A 118 15.25 -13.25 14.33
CA TRP A 118 15.32 -14.32 13.36
C TRP A 118 15.99 -13.91 12.03
N VAL A 119 15.66 -12.71 11.51
CA VAL A 119 16.07 -12.31 10.16
C VAL A 119 17.05 -11.13 10.14
N GLY A 120 17.28 -10.51 11.30
CA GLY A 120 18.20 -9.38 11.43
C GLY A 120 17.67 -8.07 10.85
N ASN A 121 18.46 -7.01 11.01
CA ASN A 121 18.04 -5.64 10.70
C ASN A 121 17.71 -5.40 9.22
N GLN A 122 18.48 -5.99 8.31
CA GLN A 122 18.38 -5.69 6.87
C GLN A 122 17.12 -6.28 6.22
N ALA A 123 16.70 -7.46 6.67
CA ALA A 123 15.56 -8.16 6.10
C ALA A 123 14.23 -7.87 6.82
N LEU A 124 14.27 -7.31 8.03
CA LEU A 124 13.09 -7.07 8.86
C LEU A 124 11.97 -6.35 8.10
N THR A 125 12.29 -5.28 7.36
CA THR A 125 11.32 -4.49 6.60
C THR A 125 10.53 -5.34 5.61
N VAL A 126 11.23 -6.21 4.87
CA VAL A 126 10.61 -7.10 3.88
C VAL A 126 9.66 -8.09 4.55
N PHE A 127 10.14 -8.76 5.61
CA PHE A 127 9.34 -9.76 6.32
C PHE A 127 8.16 -9.17 7.07
N LEU A 128 8.33 -8.01 7.71
CA LEU A 128 7.23 -7.35 8.41
C LEU A 128 6.15 -6.90 7.43
N ALA A 129 6.53 -6.26 6.33
CA ALA A 129 5.60 -5.88 5.27
C ALA A 129 4.88 -7.11 4.70
N PHE A 130 5.62 -8.21 4.48
CA PHE A 130 5.05 -9.47 4.00
C PHE A 130 3.99 -10.02 4.96
N PHE A 131 4.31 -10.20 6.23
CA PHE A 131 3.39 -10.84 7.18
C PHE A 131 2.17 -9.99 7.54
N ILE A 132 2.28 -8.66 7.52
CA ILE A 132 1.14 -7.76 7.78
C ILE A 132 0.17 -7.74 6.59
N VAL A 133 0.69 -7.79 5.37
CA VAL A 133 -0.14 -7.68 4.16
C VAL A 133 -0.72 -9.03 3.74
N LEU A 134 -0.02 -10.12 3.99
CA LEU A 134 -0.44 -11.47 3.59
C LEU A 134 -1.87 -11.82 4.02
N PRO A 135 -2.27 -11.63 5.29
CA PRO A 135 -3.63 -11.92 5.73
C PRO A 135 -4.68 -11.08 5.00
N LEU A 136 -4.36 -9.80 4.71
CA LEU A 136 -5.28 -8.89 4.04
C LEU A 136 -5.58 -9.33 2.61
N ILE A 137 -4.54 -9.67 1.85
CA ILE A 137 -4.71 -10.17 0.47
C ILE A 137 -5.42 -11.52 0.49
N TYR A 138 -4.96 -12.46 1.30
CA TYR A 138 -5.54 -13.80 1.39
C TYR A 138 -7.04 -13.76 1.68
N THR A 139 -7.45 -13.13 2.77
CA THR A 139 -8.87 -13.11 3.19
C THR A 139 -9.77 -12.43 2.16
N ASN A 140 -9.35 -11.31 1.59
CA ASN A 140 -10.14 -10.63 0.56
C ASN A 140 -10.22 -11.44 -0.74
N MET A 141 -9.15 -12.16 -1.10
CA MET A 141 -9.17 -13.02 -2.28
C MET A 141 -10.04 -14.26 -2.08
N VAL A 142 -10.02 -14.89 -0.90
CA VAL A 142 -10.95 -15.99 -0.57
C VAL A 142 -12.39 -15.50 -0.71
N THR A 143 -12.73 -14.37 -0.08
CA THR A 143 -14.08 -13.76 -0.21
C THR A 143 -14.42 -13.46 -1.67
N GLY A 144 -13.48 -12.93 -2.44
CA GLY A 144 -13.68 -12.62 -3.85
C GLY A 144 -13.91 -13.86 -4.71
N PHE A 145 -13.22 -14.96 -4.45
CA PHE A 145 -13.47 -16.24 -5.16
C PHE A 145 -14.80 -16.89 -4.76
N GLU A 146 -15.21 -16.74 -3.50
CA GLU A 146 -16.49 -17.25 -3.00
C GLU A 146 -17.69 -16.40 -3.45
N SER A 147 -17.49 -15.16 -3.83
CA SER A 147 -18.54 -14.25 -4.34
C SER A 147 -19.04 -14.60 -5.75
N VAL A 148 -18.45 -15.61 -6.38
CA VAL A 148 -18.85 -16.04 -7.72
C VAL A 148 -20.27 -16.63 -7.70
N ASP A 149 -21.14 -16.10 -8.56
CA ASP A 149 -22.50 -16.60 -8.69
C ASP A 149 -22.51 -18.02 -9.27
N LYS A 150 -23.19 -18.91 -8.55
CA LYS A 150 -23.35 -20.32 -8.96
C LYS A 150 -24.11 -20.46 -10.28
N GLN A 151 -25.11 -19.60 -10.53
CA GLN A 151 -25.87 -19.59 -11.77
C GLN A 151 -24.98 -19.27 -12.98
N MET A 152 -24.03 -18.32 -12.81
CA MET A 152 -23.04 -18.02 -13.84
C MET A 152 -22.11 -19.19 -14.14
N LEU A 153 -21.76 -19.99 -13.12
CA LEU A 153 -20.94 -21.19 -13.30
C LEU A 153 -21.73 -22.30 -14.01
N GLU A 154 -23.01 -22.47 -13.69
CA GLU A 154 -23.90 -23.42 -14.35
C GLU A 154 -24.10 -23.03 -15.83
N MET A 155 -24.35 -21.75 -16.10
CA MET A 155 -24.44 -21.23 -17.47
C MET A 155 -23.14 -21.51 -18.25
N ALA A 156 -21.97 -21.24 -17.63
CA ALA A 156 -20.69 -21.52 -18.27
C ALA A 156 -20.50 -22.99 -18.63
N ARG A 157 -21.02 -23.93 -17.81
CA ARG A 157 -21.02 -25.38 -18.10
C ARG A 157 -21.96 -25.73 -19.23
N VAL A 158 -23.19 -25.21 -19.22
CA VAL A 158 -24.20 -25.47 -20.28
C VAL A 158 -23.69 -25.00 -21.64
N TYR A 159 -23.06 -23.83 -21.70
CA TYR A 159 -22.46 -23.29 -22.92
C TYR A 159 -21.09 -23.89 -23.28
N GLY A 160 -20.60 -24.88 -22.53
CA GLY A 160 -19.33 -25.57 -22.82
C GLY A 160 -18.10 -24.66 -22.76
N LEU A 161 -18.11 -23.63 -21.91
CA LEU A 161 -16.98 -22.72 -21.78
C LEU A 161 -15.75 -23.49 -21.25
N SER A 162 -14.58 -23.28 -21.88
CA SER A 162 -13.34 -23.84 -21.39
C SER A 162 -12.98 -23.27 -20.02
N LYS A 163 -12.18 -24.00 -19.22
CA LYS A 163 -11.73 -23.57 -17.86
C LYS A 163 -11.11 -22.16 -17.88
N TRP A 164 -10.32 -21.82 -18.92
CA TRP A 164 -9.72 -20.52 -19.10
C TRP A 164 -10.75 -19.42 -19.37
N ARG A 165 -11.73 -19.68 -20.23
CA ARG A 165 -12.82 -18.73 -20.50
C ARG A 165 -13.70 -18.54 -19.28
N THR A 166 -14.02 -19.60 -18.55
CA THR A 166 -14.76 -19.51 -17.28
C THR A 166 -14.01 -18.67 -16.26
N PHE A 167 -12.68 -18.85 -16.13
CA PHE A 167 -11.87 -18.00 -15.27
C PHE A 167 -11.92 -16.54 -15.71
N LEU A 168 -11.78 -16.26 -17.00
CA LEU A 168 -11.68 -14.91 -17.54
C LEU A 168 -13.01 -14.13 -17.46
N TYR A 169 -14.14 -14.83 -17.73
CA TYR A 169 -15.45 -14.18 -17.86
C TYR A 169 -16.35 -14.31 -16.63
N VAL A 170 -16.11 -15.28 -15.76
CA VAL A 170 -16.93 -15.50 -14.57
C VAL A 170 -16.14 -15.20 -13.29
N TYR A 171 -15.02 -15.86 -13.04
CA TYR A 171 -14.24 -15.67 -11.81
C TYR A 171 -13.59 -14.28 -11.74
N ARG A 172 -12.91 -13.86 -12.81
CA ARG A 172 -12.16 -12.59 -12.81
C ARG A 172 -13.04 -11.36 -12.50
N PRO A 173 -14.20 -11.15 -13.13
CA PRO A 173 -15.07 -10.03 -12.79
C PRO A 173 -15.57 -10.06 -11.35
N ALA A 174 -15.80 -11.26 -10.80
CA ALA A 174 -16.26 -11.43 -9.42
C ALA A 174 -15.20 -11.04 -8.39
N PHE A 175 -13.96 -11.56 -8.49
CA PHE A 175 -12.93 -11.29 -7.50
C PHE A 175 -12.20 -9.94 -7.69
N MET A 176 -12.22 -9.35 -8.89
CA MET A 176 -11.45 -8.15 -9.19
C MET A 176 -11.78 -6.92 -8.31
N PRO A 177 -13.03 -6.63 -7.95
CA PRO A 177 -13.36 -5.56 -7.02
C PRO A 177 -12.70 -5.77 -5.64
N PHE A 178 -12.69 -7.01 -5.14
CA PHE A 178 -12.05 -7.39 -3.88
C PHE A 178 -10.54 -7.22 -3.97
N LEU A 179 -9.93 -7.66 -5.08
CA LEU A 179 -8.49 -7.48 -5.32
C LEU A 179 -8.10 -5.99 -5.35
N LEU A 180 -8.84 -5.15 -6.05
CA LEU A 180 -8.57 -3.72 -6.13
C LEU A 180 -8.71 -3.03 -4.77
N SER A 181 -9.76 -3.38 -4.01
CA SER A 181 -10.00 -2.81 -2.69
C SER A 181 -8.94 -3.24 -1.68
N SER A 182 -8.66 -4.55 -1.60
CA SER A 182 -7.64 -5.08 -0.69
C SER A 182 -6.25 -4.54 -1.02
N THR A 183 -5.88 -4.46 -2.30
CA THR A 183 -4.61 -3.91 -2.75
C THR A 183 -4.43 -2.47 -2.27
N LYS A 184 -5.46 -1.64 -2.41
CA LYS A 184 -5.39 -0.24 -1.98
C LYS A 184 -5.14 -0.11 -0.48
N ILE A 185 -5.84 -0.89 0.34
CA ILE A 185 -5.67 -0.91 1.80
C ILE A 185 -4.27 -1.44 2.15
N SER A 186 -3.87 -2.55 1.53
CA SER A 186 -2.59 -3.21 1.77
C SER A 186 -1.40 -2.32 1.43
N LEU A 187 -1.45 -1.54 0.35
CA LEU A 187 -0.39 -0.60 -0.02
C LEU A 187 -0.15 0.44 1.08
N GLY A 188 -1.21 1.04 1.62
CA GLY A 188 -1.07 1.97 2.74
C GLY A 188 -0.51 1.33 4.00
N MET A 189 -0.93 0.10 4.33
CA MET A 189 -0.42 -0.63 5.48
C MET A 189 1.04 -1.06 5.31
N THR A 190 1.43 -1.45 4.11
CA THR A 190 2.82 -1.82 3.78
C THR A 190 3.80 -0.69 4.10
N TRP A 191 3.48 0.54 3.68
CA TRP A 191 4.35 1.69 3.94
C TRP A 191 4.44 2.02 5.42
N LYS A 192 3.32 1.99 6.14
CA LYS A 192 3.30 2.24 7.59
C LYS A 192 4.15 1.21 8.34
N SER A 193 3.93 -0.08 8.08
CA SER A 193 4.67 -1.15 8.75
C SER A 193 6.13 -1.20 8.32
N GLY A 194 6.42 -0.97 7.03
CA GLY A 194 7.78 -0.97 6.50
C GLY A 194 8.65 0.13 7.11
N ILE A 195 8.15 1.37 7.17
CA ILE A 195 8.87 2.47 7.82
C ILE A 195 8.99 2.24 9.33
N MET A 196 7.96 1.72 10.00
CA MET A 196 8.03 1.34 11.41
C MET A 196 9.15 0.32 11.67
N ALA A 197 9.26 -0.70 10.81
CA ALA A 197 10.35 -1.67 10.88
C ALA A 197 11.72 -1.01 10.70
N GLU A 198 11.86 -0.10 9.73
CA GLU A 198 13.13 0.60 9.50
C GLU A 198 13.53 1.54 10.63
N VAL A 199 12.55 2.23 11.27
CA VAL A 199 12.83 3.09 12.43
C VAL A 199 13.32 2.28 13.63
N LEU A 200 12.79 1.06 13.82
CA LEU A 200 13.19 0.20 14.95
C LEU A 200 14.47 -0.58 14.68
N ALA A 201 14.62 -1.14 13.48
CA ALA A 201 15.79 -1.94 13.10
C ALA A 201 16.97 -1.10 12.60
N THR A 202 16.74 0.13 12.17
CA THR A 202 17.74 1.06 11.63
C THR A 202 18.68 0.44 10.57
N PRO A 203 18.15 -0.25 9.52
CA PRO A 203 18.99 -0.81 8.47
C PRO A 203 19.69 0.31 7.69
N LYS A 204 20.88 0.04 7.15
CA LYS A 204 21.65 1.05 6.39
C LYS A 204 21.75 0.62 4.92
N PRO A 205 21.46 1.51 3.94
CA PRO A 205 20.78 2.81 4.08
C PRO A 205 19.27 2.65 4.22
N SER A 206 18.58 3.56 4.96
CA SER A 206 17.11 3.58 5.02
C SER A 206 16.54 4.92 5.47
N ILE A 207 15.32 5.21 5.01
CA ILE A 207 14.54 6.38 5.47
C ILE A 207 14.27 6.26 6.97
N GLY A 208 13.87 5.08 7.46
CA GLY A 208 13.58 4.87 8.87
C GLY A 208 14.78 5.12 9.78
N LYS A 209 16.01 4.80 9.33
CA LYS A 209 17.24 5.14 10.06
C LYS A 209 17.42 6.67 10.16
N GLU A 210 17.23 7.39 9.07
CA GLU A 210 17.36 8.86 9.08
C GLU A 210 16.28 9.49 10.00
N MET A 211 15.04 9.00 9.95
CA MET A 211 13.99 9.41 10.89
C MET A 211 14.35 9.11 12.36
N ALA A 212 14.93 7.93 12.65
CA ALA A 212 15.39 7.59 13.99
C ALA A 212 16.52 8.50 14.45
N THR A 213 17.42 8.89 13.56
CA THR A 213 18.50 9.84 13.81
C THR A 213 17.95 11.23 14.12
N ALA A 214 17.04 11.75 13.27
CA ALA A 214 16.37 13.04 13.50
C ALA A 214 15.65 13.07 14.85
N ARG A 215 14.96 11.97 15.23
CA ARG A 215 14.34 11.83 16.55
C ARG A 215 15.36 11.91 17.68
N THR A 216 16.51 11.26 17.53
CA THR A 216 17.55 11.23 18.57
C THR A 216 18.16 12.62 18.80
N PHE A 217 18.31 13.40 17.74
CA PHE A 217 18.82 14.78 17.82
C PHE A 217 17.72 15.81 18.04
N LEU A 218 16.45 15.40 18.19
CA LEU A 218 15.28 16.27 18.33
C LEU A 218 15.14 17.26 17.16
N ASP A 219 15.54 16.86 15.96
CA ASP A 219 15.39 17.65 14.75
C ASP A 219 14.02 17.37 14.10
N THR A 220 13.01 18.07 14.60
CA THR A 220 11.62 17.92 14.14
C THR A 220 11.42 18.33 12.67
N PRO A 221 12.04 19.41 12.14
CA PRO A 221 12.00 19.73 10.72
C PRO A 221 12.48 18.58 9.83
N ASP A 222 13.63 17.96 10.18
CA ASP A 222 14.22 16.86 9.44
C ASP A 222 13.32 15.60 9.48
N LEU A 223 12.78 15.27 10.66
CA LEU A 223 11.84 14.18 10.84
C LEU A 223 10.58 14.34 9.96
N LEU A 224 10.01 15.55 9.92
CA LEU A 224 8.84 15.85 9.09
C LEU A 224 9.17 15.87 7.59
N ALA A 225 10.37 16.32 7.21
CA ALA A 225 10.83 16.25 5.82
C ALA A 225 10.89 14.79 5.33
N TRP A 226 11.48 13.86 6.08
CA TRP A 226 11.45 12.43 5.75
C TRP A 226 10.04 11.86 5.73
N THR A 227 9.15 12.32 6.61
CA THR A 227 7.73 11.93 6.59
C THR A 227 7.06 12.34 5.27
N VAL A 228 7.34 13.55 4.76
CA VAL A 228 6.84 13.99 3.46
C VAL A 228 7.39 13.11 2.32
N VAL A 229 8.68 12.74 2.36
CA VAL A 229 9.28 11.82 1.38
C VAL A 229 8.53 10.48 1.37
N VAL A 230 8.28 9.91 2.55
CA VAL A 230 7.52 8.66 2.68
C VAL A 230 6.11 8.78 2.11
N MET A 231 5.39 9.88 2.42
CA MET A 231 4.05 10.11 1.88
C MET A 231 4.05 10.20 0.35
N VAL A 232 4.99 10.92 -0.23
CA VAL A 232 5.11 11.05 -1.70
C VAL A 232 5.45 9.70 -2.32
N ALA A 233 6.44 8.97 -1.80
CA ALA A 233 6.83 7.65 -2.29
C ALA A 233 5.66 6.64 -2.20
N SER A 234 4.92 6.64 -1.10
CA SER A 234 3.74 5.80 -0.90
C SER A 234 2.64 6.07 -1.94
N VAL A 235 2.31 7.35 -2.15
CA VAL A 235 1.27 7.75 -3.12
C VAL A 235 1.70 7.43 -4.55
N LEU A 236 2.97 7.61 -4.90
CA LEU A 236 3.50 7.26 -6.22
C LEU A 236 3.42 5.76 -6.46
N PHE A 237 3.83 4.96 -5.48
CA PHE A 237 3.76 3.50 -5.55
C PHE A 237 2.32 3.00 -5.67
N GLU A 238 1.40 3.54 -4.84
CA GLU A 238 -0.03 3.21 -4.92
C GLU A 238 -0.59 3.51 -6.31
N LYS A 239 -0.36 4.71 -6.83
CA LYS A 239 -0.85 5.10 -8.16
C LYS A 239 -0.27 4.22 -9.26
N ALA A 240 1.03 3.95 -9.23
CA ALA A 240 1.71 3.12 -10.22
C ALA A 240 1.16 1.67 -10.20
N PHE A 241 1.10 1.06 -9.02
CA PHE A 241 0.62 -0.32 -8.87
C PHE A 241 -0.87 -0.45 -9.22
N MET A 242 -1.72 0.47 -8.74
CA MET A 242 -3.13 0.49 -9.08
C MET A 242 -3.39 0.74 -10.57
N ALA A 243 -2.56 1.56 -11.23
CA ALA A 243 -2.64 1.76 -12.68
C ALA A 243 -2.29 0.47 -13.44
N LEU A 244 -1.23 -0.24 -13.03
CA LEU A 244 -0.86 -1.55 -13.57
C LEU A 244 -2.01 -2.57 -13.41
N LEU A 245 -2.56 -2.68 -12.21
CA LEU A 245 -3.63 -3.62 -11.91
C LEU A 245 -4.91 -3.32 -12.70
N LYS A 246 -5.28 -2.04 -12.80
CA LYS A 246 -6.42 -1.60 -13.64
C LYS A 246 -6.18 -1.84 -15.12
N ARG A 247 -4.94 -1.66 -15.60
CA ARG A 247 -4.58 -1.94 -17.00
C ARG A 247 -4.67 -3.44 -17.31
N ALA A 248 -4.19 -4.28 -16.38
CA ALA A 248 -4.34 -5.73 -16.47
C ALA A 248 -5.82 -6.17 -16.42
N ASN A 249 -6.69 -5.38 -15.78
CA ASN A 249 -8.13 -5.66 -15.70
C ASN A 249 -8.94 -5.11 -16.87
N ARG A 250 -8.37 -4.42 -17.86
CA ARG A 250 -9.15 -3.96 -19.02
C ARG A 250 -9.83 -5.18 -19.65
N PRO A 251 -11.15 -5.13 -19.85
CA PRO A 251 -11.87 -6.23 -20.47
C PRO A 251 -11.29 -6.46 -21.88
N LEU A 252 -10.95 -7.70 -22.19
CA LEU A 252 -10.57 -8.15 -23.53
C LEU A 252 -11.74 -8.07 -24.54
N GLY A 253 -12.85 -7.47 -24.12
CA GLY A 253 -14.12 -7.34 -24.84
C GLY A 253 -14.29 -6.08 -25.67
N GLY A 254 -13.23 -5.61 -26.34
CA GLY A 254 -13.40 -4.63 -27.42
C GLY A 254 -14.06 -5.19 -28.70
N PHE A 255 -14.53 -6.45 -28.68
CA PHE A 255 -15.05 -7.12 -29.90
C PHE A 255 -16.55 -7.43 -29.91
N ILE A 256 -17.33 -7.11 -28.88
CA ILE A 256 -18.76 -7.44 -28.84
C ILE A 256 -19.66 -6.19 -28.87
N GLY A 257 -19.18 -5.05 -29.31
CA GLY A 257 -19.94 -3.78 -29.31
C GLY A 257 -20.03 -3.02 -30.61
N LYS A 258 -19.85 -3.67 -31.78
CA LYS A 258 -20.09 -3.04 -33.10
C LYS A 258 -20.68 -4.01 -34.10
N ARG A 259 -21.85 -4.54 -33.80
CA ARG A 259 -22.81 -5.04 -34.82
C ARG A 259 -24.19 -4.86 -34.26
N GLY A 260 -24.86 -3.80 -34.66
CA GLY A 260 -26.26 -3.54 -34.38
C GLY A 260 -26.57 -2.05 -34.39
N GLU A 261 -26.30 -1.39 -35.51
CA GLU A 261 -27.05 -0.25 -36.07
C GLU A 261 -26.94 -0.33 -37.56
#